data_9d2cdb1f9052654331421036391ca93f
#
_entry.id   9d2cdb1f9052654331421036391ca93f
#
_cell.length_a   1.000
_cell.length_b   1.000
_cell.length_c   1.000
_cell.angle_alpha   90.00
_cell.angle_beta   90.00
_cell.angle_gamma   90.00
#
_symmetry.space_group_name_H-M   'P 1'
#
loop_
_entity.id
_entity.type
_entity.pdbx_description
1 polymer ?
#
loop_
_entity_poly.entity_id
_entity_poly.type
_entity_poly.pdbx_seq_one_letter_code
_entity_poly.pdbx_strand_id
1 'polypeptide(L)'
;QLYSVRSLIGVFGKSEGDYKPVLQALADMGYTFVEAASYKDGLLYGTPPQQFRRDVEATGMKVLSTHCTLNLSDKQLATGDFTEALKWWDECIAAHKAAGVEYIVVPSMRRIETLDGLATYCRYFNEVGARCKAAGIKFGYHNHSREFEKVEDRVMLDYMLENTDPDKVFFQMDVYWTVMGQGSPVDYFTKYPGRFRLLHIKDRREVGQSGMVGYDAIFRNAATAGVENIIVEMEGSSYGDVLRSVRECVDYLNEAPFVEASYAK
;
A
#
# COMPACT_ATOMS: atom_id res chain seq x y z
N GLN A 1 -2.99 4.51 6.46
CA GLN A 1 -2.06 3.39 6.69
C GLN A 1 -1.69 3.29 8.17
N LEU A 2 -1.91 2.14 8.78
CA LEU A 2 -1.62 1.94 10.22
C LEU A 2 -0.12 1.97 10.57
N TYR A 3 0.75 1.89 9.55
CA TYR A 3 2.18 2.13 9.75
C TYR A 3 2.47 3.54 10.29
N SER A 4 1.61 4.50 10.00
CA SER A 4 1.72 5.88 10.51
C SER A 4 1.67 5.94 12.05
N VAL A 5 0.92 5.03 12.67
CA VAL A 5 0.73 4.95 14.14
C VAL A 5 1.46 3.74 14.76
N ARG A 6 2.45 3.18 14.07
CA ARG A 6 3.20 1.96 14.48
C ARG A 6 3.84 2.04 15.86
N SER A 7 4.22 3.23 16.30
CA SER A 7 4.76 3.44 17.64
C SER A 7 3.76 3.17 18.76
N LEU A 8 2.45 3.17 18.46
CA LEU A 8 1.37 2.93 19.41
C LEU A 8 0.84 1.49 19.36
N ILE A 9 0.92 0.82 18.22
CA ILE A 9 0.23 -0.46 17.97
C ILE A 9 1.12 -1.57 17.43
N GLY A 10 2.39 -1.28 17.13
CA GLY A 10 3.32 -2.22 16.52
C GLY A 10 3.20 -2.32 15.00
N VAL A 11 4.06 -3.16 14.38
CA VAL A 11 4.19 -3.32 12.92
C VAL A 11 4.95 -4.62 12.59
N PHE A 12 4.82 -5.12 11.34
CA PHE A 12 5.57 -6.27 10.84
C PHE A 12 5.50 -7.53 11.72
N GLY A 13 4.28 -7.87 12.15
CA GLY A 13 4.04 -9.04 13.00
C GLY A 13 4.36 -8.83 14.49
N LYS A 14 4.80 -7.62 14.86
CA LYS A 14 4.87 -7.19 16.26
C LYS A 14 3.57 -6.50 16.64
N SER A 15 3.08 -6.77 17.84
CA SER A 15 1.97 -6.05 18.46
C SER A 15 2.51 -5.28 19.66
N GLU A 16 2.23 -4.01 19.73
CA GLU A 16 2.56 -3.13 20.86
C GLU A 16 1.29 -2.43 21.32
N GLY A 17 1.01 -2.48 22.63
CA GLY A 17 -0.19 -1.85 23.17
C GLY A 17 -1.52 -2.43 22.68
N ASP A 18 -2.60 -1.75 23.03
CA ASP A 18 -3.95 -2.03 22.55
C ASP A 18 -4.26 -1.14 21.35
N TYR A 19 -4.50 -1.73 20.20
CA TYR A 19 -4.82 -0.97 18.97
C TYR A 19 -6.23 -0.36 18.98
N LYS A 20 -7.15 -0.85 19.82
CA LYS A 20 -8.57 -0.43 19.79
C LYS A 20 -8.77 1.07 20.11
N PRO A 21 -8.15 1.66 21.15
CA PRO A 21 -8.25 3.09 21.38
C PRO A 21 -7.69 3.93 20.24
N VAL A 22 -6.63 3.44 19.57
CA VAL A 22 -6.03 4.11 18.41
C VAL A 22 -6.99 4.08 17.22
N LEU A 23 -7.62 2.92 16.94
CA LEU A 23 -8.65 2.82 15.89
C LEU A 23 -9.83 3.77 16.15
N GLN A 24 -10.31 3.86 17.41
CA GLN A 24 -11.37 4.79 17.75
C GLN A 24 -10.94 6.25 17.53
N ALA A 25 -9.73 6.61 17.93
CA ALA A 25 -9.20 7.96 17.71
C ALA A 25 -9.12 8.30 16.20
N LEU A 26 -8.71 7.35 15.35
CA LEU A 26 -8.68 7.54 13.90
C LEU A 26 -10.09 7.72 13.32
N ALA A 27 -11.07 6.92 13.76
CA ALA A 27 -12.47 7.07 13.36
C ALA A 27 -13.04 8.43 13.77
N ASP A 28 -12.77 8.89 15.01
CA ASP A 28 -13.19 10.20 15.52
C ASP A 28 -12.55 11.38 14.76
N MET A 29 -11.43 11.15 14.06
CA MET A 29 -10.81 12.12 13.15
C MET A 29 -11.46 12.15 11.75
N GLY A 30 -12.34 11.20 11.44
CA GLY A 30 -13.02 11.11 10.15
C GLY A 30 -12.40 10.14 9.14
N TYR A 31 -11.41 9.35 9.55
CA TYR A 31 -10.96 8.24 8.71
C TYR A 31 -12.06 7.20 8.57
N THR A 32 -12.27 6.69 7.36
CA THR A 32 -13.37 5.77 7.03
C THR A 32 -12.93 4.33 6.84
N PHE A 33 -11.62 4.10 6.71
CA PHE A 33 -11.02 2.78 6.59
C PHE A 33 -9.55 2.80 7.02
N VAL A 34 -9.01 1.61 7.20
CA VAL A 34 -7.60 1.40 7.51
C VAL A 34 -6.93 0.49 6.47
N GLU A 35 -5.64 0.70 6.29
CA GLU A 35 -4.72 -0.24 5.67
C GLU A 35 -3.79 -0.80 6.75
N ALA A 36 -3.83 -2.13 6.97
CA ALA A 36 -3.02 -2.78 8.00
C ALA A 36 -1.57 -2.97 7.55
N ALA A 37 -0.63 -3.03 8.49
CA ALA A 37 0.80 -3.22 8.23
C ALA A 37 1.45 -4.28 9.14
N SER A 38 0.66 -5.17 9.73
CA SER A 38 1.18 -6.20 10.61
C SER A 38 0.42 -7.51 10.40
N TYR A 39 0.97 -8.35 9.51
CA TYR A 39 0.53 -9.72 9.31
C TYR A 39 1.67 -10.68 9.65
N LYS A 40 1.37 -11.72 10.43
CA LYS A 40 2.31 -12.79 10.75
C LYS A 40 1.54 -14.05 11.17
N ASP A 41 1.90 -15.20 10.60
CA ASP A 41 1.42 -16.53 10.99
C ASP A 41 -0.12 -16.60 11.09
N GLY A 42 -0.83 -16.01 10.11
CA GLY A 42 -2.29 -15.99 10.06
C GLY A 42 -2.96 -14.92 10.94
N LEU A 43 -2.21 -14.09 11.64
CA LEU A 43 -2.72 -13.05 12.56
C LEU A 43 -2.45 -11.64 12.03
N LEU A 44 -3.35 -10.71 12.32
CA LEU A 44 -3.19 -9.26 12.12
C LEU A 44 -3.03 -8.60 13.50
N TYR A 45 -1.91 -7.92 13.74
CA TYR A 45 -1.58 -7.34 15.05
C TYR A 45 -1.73 -8.33 16.22
N GLY A 46 -1.33 -9.62 16.00
CA GLY A 46 -1.45 -10.69 16.98
C GLY A 46 -2.89 -11.18 17.23
N THR A 47 -3.85 -10.73 16.43
CA THR A 47 -5.28 -11.00 16.59
C THR A 47 -5.80 -11.83 15.42
N PRO A 48 -6.73 -12.80 15.65
CA PRO A 48 -7.38 -13.51 14.56
C PRO A 48 -8.06 -12.55 13.56
N PRO A 49 -7.97 -12.79 12.24
CA PRO A 49 -8.42 -11.87 11.20
C PRO A 49 -9.88 -11.41 11.35
N GLN A 50 -10.79 -12.32 11.69
CA GLN A 50 -12.20 -12.00 11.91
C GLN A 50 -12.41 -11.12 13.15
N GLN A 51 -11.57 -11.28 14.18
CA GLN A 51 -11.64 -10.42 15.36
C GLN A 51 -11.11 -9.03 15.05
N PHE A 52 -9.96 -8.93 14.37
CA PHE A 52 -9.42 -7.65 13.91
C PHE A 52 -10.44 -6.89 13.05
N ARG A 53 -11.10 -7.58 12.12
CA ARG A 53 -12.19 -7.02 11.32
C ARG A 53 -13.30 -6.44 12.21
N ARG A 54 -13.83 -7.23 13.15
CA ARG A 54 -14.91 -6.77 14.05
C ARG A 54 -14.49 -5.55 14.88
N ASP A 55 -13.24 -5.52 15.35
CA ASP A 55 -12.73 -4.43 16.15
C ASP A 55 -12.63 -3.13 15.34
N VAL A 56 -12.23 -3.22 14.05
CA VAL A 56 -12.23 -2.06 13.13
C VAL A 56 -13.65 -1.63 12.80
N GLU A 57 -14.54 -2.57 12.44
CA GLU A 57 -15.95 -2.29 12.10
C GLU A 57 -16.73 -1.70 13.28
N ALA A 58 -16.39 -2.03 14.52
CA ALA A 58 -16.99 -1.45 15.72
C ALA A 58 -16.77 0.06 15.85
N THR A 59 -15.73 0.61 15.20
CA THR A 59 -15.47 2.07 15.14
C THR A 59 -16.19 2.77 13.99
N GLY A 60 -16.90 2.04 13.13
CA GLY A 60 -17.51 2.54 11.89
C GLY A 60 -16.57 2.54 10.68
N MET A 61 -15.30 2.16 10.84
CA MET A 61 -14.35 2.01 9.75
C MET A 61 -14.41 0.60 9.13
N LYS A 62 -13.73 0.40 7.99
CA LYS A 62 -13.50 -0.94 7.40
C LYS A 62 -12.00 -1.23 7.26
N VAL A 63 -11.64 -2.51 7.20
CA VAL A 63 -10.29 -2.94 6.78
C VAL A 63 -10.27 -2.96 5.27
N LEU A 64 -9.76 -1.90 4.64
CA LEU A 64 -9.76 -1.78 3.18
C LEU A 64 -8.64 -2.60 2.56
N SER A 65 -7.45 -2.44 3.07
CA SER A 65 -6.21 -2.93 2.49
C SER A 65 -5.23 -3.42 3.55
N THR A 66 -4.19 -4.11 3.11
CA THR A 66 -3.09 -4.51 3.98
C THR A 66 -1.77 -4.54 3.21
N HIS A 67 -0.70 -4.11 3.87
CA HIS A 67 0.66 -4.35 3.43
C HIS A 67 1.12 -5.74 3.91
N CYS A 68 1.50 -6.59 2.95
CA CYS A 68 1.98 -7.94 3.21
C CYS A 68 3.00 -8.36 2.15
N THR A 69 4.07 -9.00 2.54
CA THR A 69 5.11 -9.45 1.60
C THR A 69 5.71 -10.80 1.98
N LEU A 70 6.05 -11.56 0.97
CA LEU A 70 6.96 -12.69 1.06
C LEU A 70 8.00 -12.55 -0.04
N ASN A 71 9.26 -12.32 0.35
CA ASN A 71 10.37 -12.24 -0.59
C ASN A 71 10.75 -13.63 -1.09
N LEU A 72 11.09 -13.72 -2.38
CA LEU A 72 11.68 -14.93 -2.95
C LEU A 72 13.06 -15.19 -2.36
N SER A 73 13.37 -16.44 -2.06
CA SER A 73 14.73 -16.90 -1.74
C SER A 73 15.61 -16.86 -3.01
N ASP A 74 16.94 -16.94 -2.83
CA ASP A 74 17.87 -16.99 -3.97
C ASP A 74 17.59 -18.19 -4.89
N LYS A 75 17.24 -19.34 -4.32
CA LYS A 75 16.86 -20.53 -5.07
C LYS A 75 15.61 -20.29 -5.93
N GLN A 76 14.56 -19.73 -5.34
CA GLN A 76 13.31 -19.43 -6.06
C GLN A 76 13.54 -18.38 -7.15
N LEU A 77 14.36 -17.37 -6.88
CA LEU A 77 14.71 -16.36 -7.86
C LEU A 77 15.47 -16.97 -9.04
N ALA A 78 16.42 -17.87 -8.77
CA ALA A 78 17.22 -18.53 -9.81
C ALA A 78 16.46 -19.58 -10.62
N THR A 79 15.54 -20.31 -10.00
CA THR A 79 14.82 -21.41 -10.65
C THR A 79 13.46 -21.01 -11.22
N GLY A 80 12.87 -19.92 -10.72
CA GLY A 80 11.47 -19.56 -11.00
C GLY A 80 10.44 -20.54 -10.42
N ASP A 81 10.82 -21.38 -9.46
CA ASP A 81 9.92 -22.27 -8.75
C ASP A 81 9.31 -21.55 -7.54
N PHE A 82 8.05 -21.19 -7.64
CA PHE A 82 7.30 -20.46 -6.62
C PHE A 82 6.43 -21.35 -5.72
N THR A 83 6.51 -22.66 -5.86
CA THR A 83 5.57 -23.60 -5.22
C THR A 83 5.40 -23.33 -3.72
N GLU A 84 6.49 -23.24 -2.95
CA GLU A 84 6.39 -22.98 -1.50
C GLU A 84 5.93 -21.54 -1.18
N ALA A 85 6.38 -20.57 -1.96
CA ALA A 85 5.95 -19.19 -1.78
C ALA A 85 4.44 -19.03 -2.06
N LEU A 86 3.93 -19.68 -3.09
CA LEU A 86 2.52 -19.64 -3.44
C LEU A 86 1.64 -20.36 -2.42
N LYS A 87 2.13 -21.44 -1.79
CA LYS A 87 1.45 -22.10 -0.68
C LYS A 87 1.29 -21.15 0.53
N TRP A 88 2.35 -20.42 0.87
CA TRP A 88 2.28 -19.39 1.91
C TRP A 88 1.26 -18.30 1.55
N TRP A 89 1.22 -17.87 0.27
CA TRP A 89 0.24 -16.90 -0.20
C TRP A 89 -1.20 -17.41 -0.11
N ASP A 90 -1.45 -18.70 -0.35
CA ASP A 90 -2.79 -19.27 -0.21
C ASP A 90 -3.31 -19.13 1.24
N GLU A 91 -2.46 -19.37 2.23
CA GLU A 91 -2.77 -19.19 3.65
C GLU A 91 -2.95 -17.70 4.01
N CYS A 92 -2.05 -16.84 3.51
CA CYS A 92 -2.12 -15.40 3.68
C CYS A 92 -3.43 -14.83 3.10
N ILE A 93 -3.77 -15.17 1.86
CA ILE A 93 -5.00 -14.73 1.18
C ILE A 93 -6.24 -15.17 1.95
N ALA A 94 -6.27 -16.39 2.46
CA ALA A 94 -7.39 -16.89 3.26
C ALA A 94 -7.59 -16.07 4.55
N ALA A 95 -6.51 -15.73 5.25
CA ALA A 95 -6.55 -14.88 6.43
C ALA A 95 -7.03 -13.46 6.10
N HIS A 96 -6.54 -12.87 5.01
CA HIS A 96 -6.93 -11.54 4.58
C HIS A 96 -8.39 -11.47 4.10
N LYS A 97 -8.88 -12.53 3.43
CA LYS A 97 -10.29 -12.67 3.10
C LYS A 97 -11.18 -12.69 4.35
N ALA A 98 -10.73 -13.39 5.38
CA ALA A 98 -11.44 -13.44 6.67
C ALA A 98 -11.41 -12.07 7.39
N ALA A 99 -10.37 -11.26 7.19
CA ALA A 99 -10.30 -9.88 7.66
C ALA A 99 -11.17 -8.90 6.85
N GLY A 100 -11.74 -9.33 5.72
CA GLY A 100 -12.62 -8.52 4.88
C GLY A 100 -11.90 -7.51 4.00
N VAL A 101 -10.59 -7.68 3.74
CA VAL A 101 -9.83 -6.75 2.90
C VAL A 101 -10.23 -6.85 1.42
N GLU A 102 -10.20 -5.72 0.74
CA GLU A 102 -10.39 -5.63 -0.71
C GLU A 102 -9.07 -5.68 -1.47
N TYR A 103 -7.96 -5.29 -0.82
CA TYR A 103 -6.64 -5.18 -1.43
C TYR A 103 -5.55 -5.80 -0.55
N ILE A 104 -4.61 -6.51 -1.19
CA ILE A 104 -3.33 -6.89 -0.60
C ILE A 104 -2.24 -6.22 -1.41
N VAL A 105 -1.35 -5.49 -0.75
CA VAL A 105 -0.28 -4.72 -1.39
C VAL A 105 1.07 -5.17 -0.84
N VAL A 106 2.00 -5.46 -1.74
CA VAL A 106 3.41 -5.70 -1.37
C VAL A 106 4.11 -4.35 -1.22
N PRO A 107 4.52 -3.97 0.02
CA PRO A 107 5.12 -2.65 0.27
C PRO A 107 6.57 -2.55 -0.20
N SER A 108 7.25 -3.67 -0.36
CA SER A 108 8.64 -3.70 -0.83
C SER A 108 9.03 -5.12 -1.20
N MET A 109 10.01 -5.25 -2.09
CA MET A 109 10.70 -6.50 -2.36
C MET A 109 12.20 -6.37 -2.08
N ARG A 110 12.91 -7.48 -2.01
CA ARG A 110 14.37 -7.49 -1.90
C ARG A 110 15.02 -6.72 -3.07
N ARG A 111 16.25 -6.26 -2.88
CA ARG A 111 16.99 -5.61 -3.97
C ARG A 111 17.22 -6.60 -5.11
N ILE A 112 16.93 -6.16 -6.33
CA ILE A 112 17.12 -6.89 -7.58
C ILE A 112 18.09 -6.10 -8.45
N GLU A 113 19.10 -6.77 -8.98
CA GLU A 113 20.20 -6.13 -9.71
C GLU A 113 20.21 -6.44 -11.21
N THR A 114 19.34 -7.37 -11.65
CA THR A 114 19.26 -7.79 -13.06
C THR A 114 17.82 -7.77 -13.57
N LEU A 115 17.65 -7.52 -14.86
CA LEU A 115 16.33 -7.57 -15.51
C LEU A 115 15.74 -9.00 -15.48
N ASP A 116 16.57 -10.04 -15.55
CA ASP A 116 16.08 -11.43 -15.41
C ASP A 116 15.48 -11.69 -14.03
N GLY A 117 16.14 -11.20 -12.99
CA GLY A 117 15.59 -11.27 -11.62
C GLY A 117 14.29 -10.49 -11.49
N LEU A 118 14.21 -9.31 -12.09
CA LEU A 118 13.01 -8.49 -12.07
C LEU A 118 11.87 -9.13 -12.88
N ALA A 119 12.18 -9.75 -14.03
CA ALA A 119 11.23 -10.54 -14.81
C ALA A 119 10.67 -11.72 -13.99
N THR A 120 11.52 -12.37 -13.20
CA THR A 120 11.10 -13.44 -12.29
C THR A 120 10.14 -12.92 -11.22
N TYR A 121 10.38 -11.75 -10.62
CA TYR A 121 9.44 -11.11 -9.70
C TYR A 121 8.13 -10.70 -10.37
N CYS A 122 8.15 -10.20 -11.60
CA CYS A 122 6.92 -9.89 -12.34
C CYS A 122 6.06 -11.14 -12.57
N ARG A 123 6.68 -12.28 -12.94
CA ARG A 123 5.98 -13.58 -13.06
C ARG A 123 5.39 -14.02 -11.70
N TYR A 124 6.18 -13.91 -10.63
CA TYR A 124 5.74 -14.24 -9.28
C TYR A 124 4.53 -13.39 -8.86
N PHE A 125 4.57 -12.08 -9.08
CA PHE A 125 3.44 -11.20 -8.76
C PHE A 125 2.20 -11.50 -9.60
N ASN A 126 2.36 -11.87 -10.87
CA ASN A 126 1.24 -12.33 -11.69
C ASN A 126 0.59 -13.60 -11.13
N GLU A 127 1.37 -14.56 -10.62
CA GLU A 127 0.85 -15.77 -9.99
C GLU A 127 0.12 -15.47 -8.66
N VAL A 128 0.69 -14.62 -7.82
CA VAL A 128 0.04 -14.17 -6.58
C VAL A 128 -1.24 -13.39 -6.88
N GLY A 129 -1.19 -12.48 -7.85
CA GLY A 129 -2.34 -11.69 -8.28
C GLY A 129 -3.48 -12.54 -8.83
N ALA A 130 -3.17 -13.61 -9.57
CA ALA A 130 -4.17 -14.57 -10.05
C ALA A 130 -4.89 -15.28 -8.88
N ARG A 131 -4.16 -15.66 -7.82
CA ARG A 131 -4.72 -16.28 -6.61
C ARG A 131 -5.59 -15.31 -5.81
N CYS A 132 -5.11 -14.08 -5.61
CA CYS A 132 -5.89 -13.01 -4.99
C CYS A 132 -7.18 -12.75 -5.76
N LYS A 133 -7.12 -12.62 -7.09
CA LYS A 133 -8.28 -12.41 -7.96
C LYS A 133 -9.30 -13.56 -7.82
N ALA A 134 -8.85 -14.81 -7.78
CA ALA A 134 -9.72 -15.98 -7.56
C ALA A 134 -10.41 -15.94 -6.17
N ALA A 135 -9.77 -15.32 -5.17
CA ALA A 135 -10.36 -15.11 -3.84
C ALA A 135 -11.26 -13.86 -3.75
N GLY A 136 -11.34 -13.04 -4.82
CA GLY A 136 -12.07 -11.78 -4.84
C GLY A 136 -11.31 -10.61 -4.23
N ILE A 137 -9.98 -10.69 -4.14
CA ILE A 137 -9.08 -9.67 -3.60
C ILE A 137 -8.22 -9.13 -4.73
N LYS A 138 -7.99 -7.82 -4.76
CA LYS A 138 -7.07 -7.17 -5.70
C LYS A 138 -5.66 -7.19 -5.13
N PHE A 139 -4.67 -7.52 -5.96
CA PHE A 139 -3.27 -7.59 -5.55
C PHE A 139 -2.45 -6.47 -6.21
N GLY A 140 -1.58 -5.82 -5.44
CA GLY A 140 -0.78 -4.71 -5.94
C GLY A 140 0.62 -4.60 -5.35
N TYR A 141 1.38 -3.66 -5.90
CA TYR A 141 2.71 -3.30 -5.44
C TYR A 141 2.78 -1.80 -5.11
N HIS A 142 3.42 -1.46 -3.98
CA HIS A 142 3.64 -0.09 -3.53
C HIS A 142 5.09 0.32 -3.81
N ASN A 143 5.29 1.50 -4.39
CA ASN A 143 6.62 2.01 -4.68
C ASN A 143 7.19 2.86 -3.53
N HIS A 144 8.51 2.80 -3.42
CA HIS A 144 9.36 3.81 -2.77
C HIS A 144 10.17 4.56 -3.85
N SER A 145 11.18 5.31 -3.43
CA SER A 145 12.06 6.05 -4.35
C SER A 145 12.97 5.15 -5.19
N ARG A 146 13.37 4.00 -4.66
CA ARG A 146 14.29 3.08 -5.34
C ARG A 146 13.72 2.45 -6.62
N GLU A 147 12.40 2.34 -6.74
CA GLU A 147 11.75 1.81 -7.93
C GLU A 147 11.91 2.73 -9.16
N PHE A 148 12.39 3.96 -8.94
CA PHE A 148 12.76 4.91 -10.00
C PHE A 148 14.25 4.81 -10.39
N GLU A 149 15.05 4.02 -9.68
CA GLU A 149 16.41 3.68 -10.10
C GLU A 149 16.38 2.70 -11.29
N LYS A 150 17.49 2.65 -12.00
CA LYS A 150 17.65 1.69 -13.11
C LYS A 150 18.16 0.35 -12.59
N VAL A 151 17.56 -0.71 -13.09
CA VAL A 151 18.11 -2.06 -13.09
C VAL A 151 18.66 -2.29 -14.49
N GLU A 152 19.99 -2.43 -14.59
CA GLU A 152 20.72 -2.37 -15.86
C GLU A 152 20.42 -1.03 -16.59
N ASP A 153 19.68 -1.05 -17.70
CA ASP A 153 19.35 0.14 -18.49
C ASP A 153 17.89 0.61 -18.36
N ARG A 154 17.03 -0.12 -17.59
CA ARG A 154 15.59 0.14 -17.47
C ARG A 154 15.22 0.66 -16.08
N VAL A 155 14.37 1.68 -16.01
CA VAL A 155 13.74 2.10 -14.75
C VAL A 155 12.92 0.94 -14.19
N MET A 156 13.14 0.58 -12.93
CA MET A 156 12.55 -0.59 -12.30
C MET A 156 11.02 -0.54 -12.31
N LEU A 157 10.41 0.59 -11.93
CA LEU A 157 8.95 0.74 -11.90
C LEU A 157 8.34 0.62 -13.31
N ASP A 158 8.96 1.23 -14.32
CA ASP A 158 8.53 1.12 -15.72
C ASP A 158 8.53 -0.36 -16.16
N TYR A 159 9.63 -1.06 -15.89
CA TYR A 159 9.73 -2.48 -16.22
C TYR A 159 8.64 -3.32 -15.56
N MET A 160 8.36 -3.07 -14.28
CA MET A 160 7.31 -3.79 -13.53
C MET A 160 5.92 -3.49 -14.11
N LEU A 161 5.61 -2.23 -14.42
CA LEU A 161 4.34 -1.83 -15.03
C LEU A 161 4.11 -2.48 -16.40
N GLU A 162 5.17 -2.62 -17.20
CA GLU A 162 5.13 -3.22 -18.54
C GLU A 162 5.09 -4.76 -18.54
N ASN A 163 5.62 -5.41 -17.49
CA ASN A 163 5.79 -6.87 -17.43
C ASN A 163 4.87 -7.56 -16.41
N THR A 164 3.95 -6.82 -15.78
CA THR A 164 2.88 -7.39 -14.96
C THR A 164 1.53 -7.26 -15.66
N ASP A 165 0.69 -8.29 -15.51
CA ASP A 165 -0.64 -8.35 -16.08
C ASP A 165 -1.57 -7.34 -15.35
N PRO A 166 -2.14 -6.33 -16.04
CA PRO A 166 -2.98 -5.31 -15.42
C PRO A 166 -4.27 -5.85 -14.80
N ASP A 167 -4.71 -7.04 -15.21
CA ASP A 167 -5.87 -7.72 -14.63
C ASP A 167 -5.55 -8.45 -13.32
N LYS A 168 -4.28 -8.60 -12.98
CA LYS A 168 -3.79 -9.34 -11.82
C LYS A 168 -3.04 -8.47 -10.83
N VAL A 169 -2.31 -7.46 -11.32
CA VAL A 169 -1.42 -6.63 -10.51
C VAL A 169 -1.72 -5.15 -10.78
N PHE A 170 -2.18 -4.43 -9.76
CA PHE A 170 -2.24 -2.97 -9.81
C PHE A 170 -1.04 -2.36 -9.08
N PHE A 171 -0.89 -1.04 -9.13
CA PHE A 171 0.11 -0.32 -8.35
C PHE A 171 -0.55 0.63 -7.38
N GLN A 172 -0.02 0.65 -6.15
CA GLN A 172 -0.30 1.68 -5.16
C GLN A 172 0.85 2.69 -5.24
N MET A 173 0.57 3.86 -5.82
CA MET A 173 1.60 4.88 -5.90
C MET A 173 1.72 5.66 -4.60
N ASP A 174 2.91 5.65 -4.01
CA ASP A 174 3.28 6.63 -3.01
C ASP A 174 3.77 7.90 -3.72
N VAL A 175 2.99 8.97 -3.58
CA VAL A 175 3.24 10.22 -4.32
C VAL A 175 4.49 10.97 -3.82
N TYR A 176 4.81 10.87 -2.52
CA TYR A 176 6.02 11.46 -1.96
C TYR A 176 7.27 10.70 -2.39
N TRP A 177 7.25 9.36 -2.28
CA TRP A 177 8.39 8.56 -2.70
C TRP A 177 8.64 8.62 -4.21
N THR A 178 7.57 8.83 -5.01
CA THR A 178 7.72 9.11 -6.45
C THR A 178 8.50 10.39 -6.68
N VAL A 179 8.17 11.49 -5.99
CA VAL A 179 8.92 12.77 -6.08
C VAL A 179 10.35 12.60 -5.56
N MET A 180 10.57 11.86 -4.47
CA MET A 180 11.91 11.59 -3.95
C MET A 180 12.75 10.74 -4.90
N GLY A 181 12.13 9.85 -5.66
CA GLY A 181 12.73 9.08 -6.75
C GLY A 181 12.94 9.91 -8.03
N GLN A 182 12.68 11.23 -8.00
CA GLN A 182 12.76 12.14 -9.14
C GLN A 182 11.77 11.79 -10.28
N GLY A 183 10.69 11.08 -9.94
CA GLY A 183 9.56 10.79 -10.82
C GLY A 183 8.47 11.86 -10.69
N SER A 184 7.59 11.92 -11.70
CA SER A 184 6.38 12.74 -11.68
C SER A 184 5.16 11.83 -11.59
N PRO A 185 4.35 11.89 -10.53
CA PRO A 185 3.12 11.11 -10.45
C PRO A 185 2.21 11.28 -11.66
N VAL A 186 2.02 12.52 -12.12
CA VAL A 186 1.14 12.84 -13.25
C VAL A 186 1.64 12.25 -14.57
N ASP A 187 2.97 12.25 -14.79
CA ASP A 187 3.56 11.65 -15.99
C ASP A 187 3.35 10.11 -15.97
N TYR A 188 3.48 9.48 -14.82
CA TYR A 188 3.19 8.04 -14.66
C TYR A 188 1.70 7.73 -14.87
N PHE A 189 0.79 8.56 -14.38
CA PHE A 189 -0.64 8.39 -14.63
C PHE A 189 -0.99 8.47 -16.13
N THR A 190 -0.34 9.39 -16.82
CA THR A 190 -0.51 9.56 -18.28
C THR A 190 0.12 8.42 -19.07
N LYS A 191 1.31 7.97 -18.65
CA LYS A 191 2.05 6.89 -19.33
C LYS A 191 1.40 5.52 -19.12
N TYR A 192 0.84 5.29 -17.93
CA TYR A 192 0.25 3.99 -17.52
C TYR A 192 -1.17 4.19 -16.97
N PRO A 193 -2.14 4.64 -17.78
CA PRO A 193 -3.49 4.93 -17.31
C PRO A 193 -4.18 3.68 -16.76
N GLY A 194 -4.95 3.87 -15.67
CA GLY A 194 -5.71 2.80 -15.03
C GLY A 194 -4.89 1.82 -14.16
N ARG A 195 -3.55 2.00 -14.05
CA ARG A 195 -2.69 1.09 -13.32
C ARG A 195 -2.58 1.40 -11.82
N PHE A 196 -2.93 2.62 -11.38
CA PHE A 196 -2.74 3.10 -10.01
C PHE A 196 -4.08 3.20 -9.27
N ARG A 197 -4.57 2.06 -8.73
CA ARG A 197 -5.88 2.00 -8.07
C ARG A 197 -5.90 2.59 -6.66
N LEU A 198 -4.76 2.61 -6.01
CA LEU A 198 -4.57 3.20 -4.68
C LEU A 198 -3.46 4.24 -4.74
N LEU A 199 -3.63 5.34 -3.99
CA LEU A 199 -2.55 6.29 -3.74
C LEU A 199 -2.23 6.33 -2.25
N HIS A 200 -0.94 6.28 -1.90
CA HIS A 200 -0.45 6.76 -0.63
C HIS A 200 -0.23 8.26 -0.71
N ILE A 201 -1.06 8.97 0.03
CA ILE A 201 -0.93 10.42 0.19
C ILE A 201 0.00 10.66 1.36
N LYS A 202 1.22 10.99 1.01
CA LYS A 202 2.35 11.11 1.91
C LYS A 202 3.14 12.37 1.60
N ASP A 203 3.77 12.93 2.62
CA ASP A 203 4.73 14.01 2.55
C ASP A 203 5.95 13.66 3.41
N ARG A 204 6.90 14.58 3.54
CA ARG A 204 8.06 14.41 4.42
C ARG A 204 7.64 14.16 5.88
N ARG A 205 6.58 14.83 6.33
CA ARG A 205 5.92 14.66 7.63
C ARG A 205 4.41 14.72 7.42
N GLU A 206 3.72 15.69 8.01
CA GLU A 206 2.28 15.89 7.78
C GLU A 206 1.99 16.26 6.32
N VAL A 207 0.91 15.75 5.78
CA VAL A 207 0.49 15.96 4.39
C VAL A 207 0.28 17.46 4.11
N GLY A 208 0.85 17.95 3.01
CA GLY A 208 0.74 19.34 2.58
C GLY A 208 1.78 20.28 3.19
N GLN A 209 2.55 19.84 4.18
CA GLN A 209 3.44 20.72 4.94
C GLN A 209 4.70 21.11 4.15
N SER A 210 5.27 20.22 3.32
CA SER A 210 6.53 20.49 2.65
C SER A 210 6.41 21.39 1.42
N GLY A 211 5.25 21.42 0.79
CA GLY A 211 5.04 22.07 -0.51
C GLY A 211 5.75 21.39 -1.69
N MET A 212 6.39 20.24 -1.48
CA MET A 212 7.16 19.54 -2.53
C MET A 212 6.28 18.65 -3.40
N VAL A 213 5.17 18.14 -2.85
CA VAL A 213 4.27 17.25 -3.56
C VAL A 213 3.15 18.07 -4.18
N GLY A 214 3.01 18.01 -5.49
CA GLY A 214 2.00 18.75 -6.25
C GLY A 214 0.62 18.10 -6.18
N TYR A 215 -0.02 18.10 -4.99
CA TYR A 215 -1.25 17.39 -4.73
C TYR A 215 -2.41 17.81 -5.64
N ASP A 216 -2.56 19.09 -5.96
CA ASP A 216 -3.61 19.58 -6.84
C ASP A 216 -3.54 18.95 -8.22
N ALA A 217 -2.34 18.86 -8.81
CA ALA A 217 -2.13 18.19 -10.09
C ALA A 217 -2.36 16.67 -9.99
N ILE A 218 -1.92 16.04 -8.90
CA ILE A 218 -2.12 14.60 -8.64
C ILE A 218 -3.61 14.28 -8.57
N PHE A 219 -4.36 14.97 -7.73
CA PHE A 219 -5.79 14.71 -7.54
C PHE A 219 -6.63 15.02 -8.79
N ARG A 220 -6.30 16.07 -9.56
CA ARG A 220 -6.97 16.37 -10.84
C ARG A 220 -6.75 15.27 -11.90
N ASN A 221 -5.70 14.48 -11.77
CA ASN A 221 -5.40 13.36 -12.67
C ASN A 221 -5.73 11.99 -12.08
N ALA A 222 -6.39 11.92 -10.91
CA ALA A 222 -6.73 10.67 -10.24
C ALA A 222 -7.60 9.74 -11.11
N ALA A 223 -8.52 10.29 -11.90
CA ALA A 223 -9.35 9.50 -12.83
C ALA A 223 -8.51 8.83 -13.91
N THR A 224 -7.51 9.52 -14.47
CA THR A 224 -6.58 8.94 -15.47
C THR A 224 -5.75 7.82 -14.85
N ALA A 225 -5.30 7.99 -13.63
CA ALA A 225 -4.58 6.98 -12.87
C ALA A 225 -5.41 5.71 -12.59
N GLY A 226 -6.74 5.84 -12.53
CA GLY A 226 -7.67 4.78 -12.15
C GLY A 226 -7.83 4.65 -10.64
N VAL A 227 -7.65 5.76 -9.89
CA VAL A 227 -7.71 5.77 -8.43
C VAL A 227 -9.10 5.36 -7.93
N GLU A 228 -9.13 4.43 -7.01
CA GLU A 228 -10.33 3.97 -6.31
C GLU A 228 -10.36 4.47 -4.85
N ASN A 229 -9.20 4.52 -4.19
CA ASN A 229 -9.09 5.02 -2.83
C ASN A 229 -7.74 5.74 -2.61
N ILE A 230 -7.74 6.69 -1.67
CA ILE A 230 -6.55 7.41 -1.21
C ILE A 230 -6.28 7.05 0.26
N ILE A 231 -5.02 6.85 0.61
CA ILE A 231 -4.60 6.36 1.93
C ILE A 231 -3.54 7.31 2.47
N VAL A 232 -3.81 7.94 3.61
CA VAL A 232 -2.79 8.75 4.29
C VAL A 232 -1.70 7.86 4.86
N GLU A 233 -0.45 8.18 4.56
CA GLU A 233 0.70 7.62 5.24
C GLU A 233 1.62 8.71 5.77
N MET A 234 2.06 8.55 7.02
CA MET A 234 3.01 9.45 7.67
C MET A 234 4.09 8.65 8.39
N GLU A 235 5.34 8.95 8.11
CA GLU A 235 6.47 8.26 8.75
C GLU A 235 7.16 9.07 9.85
N GLY A 236 7.00 10.38 9.83
CA GLY A 236 7.56 11.30 10.81
C GLY A 236 6.54 12.32 11.30
N SER A 237 6.64 12.72 12.57
CA SER A 237 5.80 13.74 13.21
C SER A 237 6.61 15.00 13.47
N SER A 238 6.05 16.16 13.15
CA SER A 238 6.63 17.48 13.52
C SER A 238 6.49 17.78 15.01
N TYR A 239 5.53 17.13 15.67
CA TYR A 239 5.12 17.45 17.04
C TYR A 239 5.59 16.43 18.08
N GLY A 240 6.13 15.29 17.67
CA GLY A 240 6.33 14.15 18.56
C GLY A 240 5.03 13.48 19.05
N ASP A 241 3.88 13.99 18.60
CA ASP A 241 2.54 13.46 18.83
C ASP A 241 1.98 12.95 17.51
N VAL A 242 2.00 11.64 17.38
CA VAL A 242 1.59 10.96 16.16
C VAL A 242 0.09 11.10 15.88
N LEU A 243 -0.76 11.09 16.91
CA LEU A 243 -2.21 11.25 16.72
C LEU A 243 -2.57 12.67 16.29
N ARG A 244 -1.89 13.68 16.82
CA ARG A 244 -2.03 15.05 16.34
C ARG A 244 -1.61 15.16 14.87
N SER A 245 -0.49 14.56 14.49
CA SER A 245 0.02 14.63 13.13
C SER A 245 -0.90 13.96 12.11
N VAL A 246 -1.45 12.78 12.41
CA VAL A 246 -2.41 12.13 11.49
C VAL A 246 -3.75 12.88 11.43
N ARG A 247 -4.14 13.61 12.47
CA ARG A 247 -5.29 14.53 12.42
C ARG A 247 -5.03 15.66 11.43
N GLU A 248 -3.89 16.33 11.52
CA GLU A 248 -3.54 17.41 10.57
C GLU A 248 -3.49 16.93 9.11
N CYS A 249 -3.08 15.68 8.87
CA CYS A 249 -3.13 15.09 7.53
C CYS A 249 -4.56 14.98 6.98
N VAL A 250 -5.52 14.50 7.77
CA VAL A 250 -6.91 14.39 7.30
C VAL A 250 -7.59 15.75 7.22
N ASP A 251 -7.31 16.67 8.15
CA ASP A 251 -7.83 18.04 8.10
C ASP A 251 -7.38 18.75 6.81
N TYR A 252 -6.09 18.65 6.44
CA TYR A 252 -5.58 19.17 5.18
C TYR A 252 -6.36 18.63 3.96
N LEU A 253 -6.60 17.32 3.91
CA LEU A 253 -7.31 16.71 2.78
C LEU A 253 -8.79 17.11 2.73
N ASN A 254 -9.44 17.26 3.88
CA ASN A 254 -10.83 17.71 3.95
C ASN A 254 -11.00 19.19 3.56
N GLU A 255 -10.01 20.01 3.81
CA GLU A 255 -10.01 21.45 3.44
C GLU A 255 -9.55 21.71 2.00
N ALA A 256 -8.82 20.77 1.39
CA ALA A 256 -8.26 20.95 0.06
C ALA A 256 -9.35 20.90 -1.04
N PRO A 257 -9.56 21.98 -1.83
CA PRO A 257 -10.66 22.08 -2.78
C PRO A 257 -10.51 21.18 -4.02
N PHE A 258 -9.37 20.51 -4.16
CA PHE A 258 -9.06 19.60 -5.26
C PHE A 258 -9.22 18.11 -4.86
N VAL A 259 -9.55 17.82 -3.61
CA VAL A 259 -9.78 16.44 -3.13
C VAL A 259 -11.27 16.14 -3.22
N GLU A 260 -11.62 15.04 -3.88
CA GLU A 260 -12.99 14.57 -3.98
C GLU A 260 -13.40 13.78 -2.74
N ALA A 261 -14.67 13.82 -2.38
CA ALA A 261 -15.22 13.07 -1.25
C ALA A 261 -15.13 11.54 -1.44
N SER A 262 -15.05 11.06 -2.68
CA SER A 262 -14.86 9.65 -3.03
C SER A 262 -14.29 9.51 -4.43
N TYR A 263 -13.39 8.56 -4.61
CA TYR A 263 -12.82 8.13 -5.90
C TYR A 263 -13.38 6.78 -6.35
N ALA A 264 -14.07 6.05 -5.47
CA ALA A 264 -14.74 4.80 -5.81
C ALA A 264 -15.88 5.07 -6.80
N LYS A 265 -15.88 4.33 -7.92
CA LYS A 265 -16.94 4.38 -8.97
C LYS A 265 -17.96 3.28 -8.75
#